data_11923f4df02a3d8a87c5ce0dcb26e991
#
_entry.id   11923f4df02a3d8a87c5ce0dcb26e991
#
_cell.length_a   1.000
_cell.length_b   1.000
_cell.length_c   1.000
_cell.angle_alpha   90.00
_cell.angle_beta   90.00
_cell.angle_gamma   90.00
#
_symmetry.space_group_name_H-M   'P 1'
#
loop_
_entity.id
_entity.type
_entity.pdbx_description
1 polymer ?
#
loop_
_entity_poly.entity_id
_entity_poly.type
_entity_poly.pdbx_seq_one_letter_code
_entity_poly.pdbx_strand_id
1 'polypeptide(L)'
;MKYHLSNGCSFSTRKKFDSCHQRLGQLLNTETPTISMAKGGRGNDRIVNTTMHWFFKNPDKMKDTFVSVGWTTGYRWDYVSNYVTPKKKEGGIKGELLKFDYQWSTWQLWQHDFFMRDRDMDVELASAVKLYTNILSLQYFLKYHRIPYVFYHALTNDLPETEVNGVERPDLKLLKDQIDRKHFYNFETSEFAKENVQMQKDNRSSADHKVQVRNTDYVQSHFEFCAKHGWTKSVNDGHPSETGHHRWAEQLHKFVKDNQLCP
;
A
#
# COMPACT_ATOMS: atom_id res chain seq x y z
N MET A 1 22.72 0.76 -6.44
CA MET A 1 21.91 -0.21 -5.64
C MET A 1 21.87 -1.54 -6.34
N LYS A 2 22.12 -2.64 -5.60
CA LYS A 2 22.10 -3.98 -6.19
C LYS A 2 20.72 -4.57 -6.30
N TYR A 3 19.88 -4.38 -5.27
CA TYR A 3 18.57 -4.99 -5.17
C TYR A 3 17.47 -3.93 -5.04
N HIS A 4 16.31 -4.23 -5.61
CA HIS A 4 15.06 -3.52 -5.34
C HIS A 4 14.05 -4.49 -4.75
N LEU A 5 13.65 -4.29 -3.50
CA LEU A 5 12.58 -5.04 -2.83
C LEU A 5 11.29 -4.23 -2.87
N SER A 6 10.23 -4.83 -3.35
CA SER A 6 8.92 -4.18 -3.42
C SER A 6 7.84 -4.96 -2.68
N ASN A 7 6.89 -4.25 -2.07
CA ASN A 7 5.73 -4.86 -1.45
C ASN A 7 4.46 -4.01 -1.64
N GLY A 8 3.31 -4.62 -1.43
CA GLY A 8 2.02 -3.97 -1.60
C GLY A 8 0.87 -4.94 -1.85
N CYS A 9 -0.24 -4.41 -2.35
CA CYS A 9 -1.46 -5.15 -2.68
C CYS A 9 -1.58 -5.47 -4.19
N SER A 10 -2.81 -5.69 -4.68
CA SER A 10 -3.08 -5.98 -6.10
C SER A 10 -2.65 -4.86 -7.05
N PHE A 11 -2.57 -3.63 -6.57
CA PHE A 11 -2.07 -2.47 -7.33
C PHE A 11 -0.55 -2.52 -7.57
N SER A 12 0.15 -3.36 -6.84
CA SER A 12 1.59 -3.58 -6.94
C SER A 12 1.97 -4.86 -7.67
N THR A 13 0.98 -5.67 -8.12
CA THR A 13 1.23 -6.96 -8.78
C THR A 13 0.69 -6.97 -10.20
N ARG A 14 1.44 -7.56 -11.13
CA ARG A 14 0.97 -7.86 -12.49
C ARG A 14 1.57 -9.16 -13.01
N LYS A 15 0.84 -9.81 -13.94
CA LYS A 15 1.28 -11.06 -14.58
C LYS A 15 1.64 -10.89 -16.06
N LYS A 16 1.09 -9.88 -16.72
CA LYS A 16 1.20 -9.75 -18.19
C LYS A 16 2.14 -8.62 -18.64
N PHE A 17 2.45 -7.68 -17.78
CA PHE A 17 3.34 -6.55 -18.02
C PHE A 17 4.01 -6.11 -16.71
N ASP A 18 4.99 -5.22 -16.80
CA ASP A 18 5.70 -4.73 -15.63
C ASP A 18 4.78 -3.92 -14.70
N SER A 19 4.82 -4.25 -13.41
CA SER A 19 4.18 -3.42 -12.38
C SER A 19 4.96 -2.12 -12.19
N CYS A 20 4.33 -1.14 -11.50
CA CYS A 20 5.03 0.11 -11.16
C CYS A 20 6.34 -0.13 -10.39
N HIS A 21 6.41 -1.17 -9.58
CA HIS A 21 7.63 -1.52 -8.87
C HIS A 21 8.72 -2.07 -9.79
N GLN A 22 8.37 -2.97 -10.72
CA GLN A 22 9.34 -3.50 -11.69
C GLN A 22 9.88 -2.35 -12.56
N ARG A 23 8.98 -1.49 -13.03
CA ARG A 23 9.38 -0.30 -13.79
C ARG A 23 10.24 0.66 -12.96
N LEU A 24 9.91 0.88 -11.68
CA LEU A 24 10.72 1.70 -10.78
C LEU A 24 12.13 1.11 -10.62
N GLY A 25 12.26 -0.20 -10.41
CA GLY A 25 13.56 -0.88 -10.33
C GLY A 25 14.41 -0.68 -11.58
N GLN A 26 13.80 -0.75 -12.76
CA GLN A 26 14.47 -0.46 -14.04
C GLN A 26 14.96 1.01 -14.11
N LEU A 27 14.10 1.96 -13.71
CA LEU A 27 14.44 3.39 -13.70
C LEU A 27 15.54 3.74 -12.68
N LEU A 28 15.62 2.99 -11.58
CA LEU A 28 16.69 3.10 -10.57
C LEU A 28 17.99 2.39 -11.00
N ASN A 29 17.99 1.70 -12.14
CA ASN A 29 19.13 0.92 -12.65
C ASN A 29 19.65 -0.10 -11.63
N THR A 30 18.74 -0.83 -10.97
CA THR A 30 19.18 -1.89 -10.06
C THR A 30 19.81 -3.06 -10.81
N GLU A 31 20.88 -3.66 -10.25
CA GLU A 31 21.65 -4.73 -10.90
C GLU A 31 20.84 -6.01 -11.10
N THR A 32 19.83 -6.21 -10.23
CA THR A 32 18.96 -7.39 -10.27
C THR A 32 17.52 -7.01 -10.56
N PRO A 33 16.72 -7.93 -11.14
CA PRO A 33 15.28 -7.72 -11.25
C PRO A 33 14.62 -7.43 -9.90
N THR A 34 13.57 -6.62 -9.91
CA THR A 34 12.80 -6.29 -8.70
C THR A 34 12.27 -7.55 -8.00
N ILE A 35 12.59 -7.70 -6.74
CA ILE A 35 12.08 -8.73 -5.86
C ILE A 35 10.70 -8.29 -5.35
N SER A 36 9.63 -8.86 -5.90
CA SER A 36 8.28 -8.46 -5.53
C SER A 36 7.66 -9.41 -4.52
N MET A 37 7.26 -8.86 -3.38
CA MET A 37 6.51 -9.55 -2.33
C MET A 37 5.03 -9.14 -2.31
N ALA A 38 4.62 -8.27 -3.22
CA ALA A 38 3.25 -7.80 -3.32
C ALA A 38 2.28 -8.94 -3.64
N LYS A 39 1.09 -8.91 -3.01
CA LYS A 39 0.05 -9.91 -3.23
C LYS A 39 -1.33 -9.27 -3.25
N GLY A 40 -2.13 -9.63 -4.24
CA GLY A 40 -3.50 -9.13 -4.39
C GLY A 40 -4.39 -9.41 -3.18
N GLY A 41 -5.23 -8.43 -2.82
CA GLY A 41 -6.22 -8.56 -1.75
C GLY A 41 -5.66 -8.59 -0.32
N ARG A 42 -4.38 -8.25 -0.12
CA ARG A 42 -3.74 -8.30 1.21
C ARG A 42 -3.71 -6.93 1.87
N GLY A 43 -3.64 -6.94 3.19
CA GLY A 43 -3.59 -5.77 4.05
C GLY A 43 -2.18 -5.34 4.44
N ASN A 44 -2.09 -4.34 5.31
CA ASN A 44 -0.84 -3.69 5.69
C ASN A 44 0.00 -4.51 6.68
N ASP A 45 -0.63 -5.32 7.54
CA ASP A 45 0.10 -6.19 8.47
C ASP A 45 1.01 -7.17 7.73
N ARG A 46 0.48 -7.78 6.67
CA ARG A 46 1.27 -8.67 5.84
C ARG A 46 2.40 -7.92 5.13
N ILE A 47 2.14 -6.71 4.65
CA ILE A 47 3.18 -5.90 3.99
C ILE A 47 4.36 -5.69 4.93
N VAL A 48 4.12 -5.23 6.16
CA VAL A 48 5.16 -5.03 7.18
C VAL A 48 5.90 -6.34 7.47
N ASN A 49 5.15 -7.35 7.88
CA ASN A 49 5.74 -8.61 8.33
C ASN A 49 6.58 -9.27 7.23
N THR A 50 6.06 -9.34 6.01
CA THR A 50 6.79 -10.01 4.92
C THR A 50 8.03 -9.22 4.48
N THR A 51 7.98 -7.89 4.52
CA THR A 51 9.16 -7.05 4.22
C THR A 51 10.26 -7.26 5.25
N MET A 52 9.94 -7.16 6.54
CA MET A 52 10.91 -7.39 7.61
C MET A 52 11.46 -8.81 7.58
N HIS A 53 10.60 -9.81 7.39
CA HIS A 53 11.00 -11.21 7.31
C HIS A 53 11.96 -11.49 6.16
N TRP A 54 11.78 -10.82 5.01
CA TRP A 54 12.72 -10.94 3.90
C TRP A 54 14.12 -10.50 4.33
N PHE A 55 14.26 -9.39 5.04
CA PHE A 55 15.53 -8.90 5.54
C PHE A 55 16.14 -9.85 6.60
N PHE A 56 15.34 -10.41 7.50
CA PHE A 56 15.84 -11.39 8.46
C PHE A 56 16.40 -12.65 7.78
N LYS A 57 15.85 -13.02 6.63
CA LYS A 57 16.39 -14.14 5.82
C LYS A 57 17.55 -13.75 4.91
N ASN A 58 17.75 -12.46 4.65
CA ASN A 58 18.79 -11.93 3.76
C ASN A 58 19.56 -10.76 4.42
N PRO A 59 20.16 -10.94 5.58
CA PRO A 59 20.80 -9.85 6.32
C PRO A 59 21.99 -9.25 5.55
N ASP A 60 22.65 -10.03 4.72
CA ASP A 60 23.75 -9.65 3.84
C ASP A 60 23.34 -8.65 2.76
N LYS A 61 22.04 -8.61 2.39
CA LYS A 61 21.53 -7.73 1.32
C LYS A 61 21.01 -6.38 1.82
N MET A 62 20.91 -6.17 3.14
CA MET A 62 20.29 -4.95 3.71
C MET A 62 20.89 -3.67 3.16
N LYS A 63 22.24 -3.57 3.11
CA LYS A 63 22.95 -2.35 2.72
C LYS A 63 22.80 -2.00 1.23
N ASP A 64 22.55 -3.01 0.40
CA ASP A 64 22.48 -2.88 -1.06
C ASP A 64 21.05 -2.87 -1.60
N THR A 65 20.05 -2.82 -0.72
CA THR A 65 18.63 -2.90 -1.09
C THR A 65 17.94 -1.55 -0.97
N PHE A 66 17.21 -1.15 -2.03
CA PHE A 66 16.22 -0.10 -2.00
C PHE A 66 14.83 -0.71 -1.81
N VAL A 67 13.97 -0.11 -0.99
CA VAL A 67 12.62 -0.61 -0.71
C VAL A 67 11.56 0.32 -1.25
N SER A 68 10.56 -0.22 -1.97
CA SER A 68 9.35 0.53 -2.32
C SER A 68 8.10 -0.18 -1.80
N VAL A 69 7.22 0.56 -1.11
CA VAL A 69 6.00 0.00 -0.52
C VAL A 69 4.77 0.81 -0.93
N GLY A 70 3.81 0.11 -1.55
CA GLY A 70 2.47 0.64 -1.81
C GLY A 70 1.49 0.21 -0.71
N TRP A 71 1.18 1.14 0.20
CA TRP A 71 0.24 0.91 1.29
C TRP A 71 -1.18 0.74 0.76
N THR A 72 -1.88 -0.27 1.24
CA THR A 72 -3.30 -0.47 0.93
C THR A 72 -4.18 0.26 1.94
N THR A 73 -5.51 0.21 1.75
CA THR A 73 -6.43 0.83 2.70
C THR A 73 -6.28 0.26 4.12
N GLY A 74 -6.45 1.10 5.13
CA GLY A 74 -6.46 0.73 6.54
C GLY A 74 -7.57 -0.27 6.92
N TYR A 75 -8.63 -0.35 6.12
CA TYR A 75 -9.76 -1.26 6.32
C TYR A 75 -9.47 -2.72 5.92
N ARG A 76 -8.23 -3.06 5.53
CA ARG A 76 -7.81 -4.44 5.28
C ARG A 76 -6.99 -4.95 6.43
N TRP A 77 -7.54 -5.88 7.18
CA TRP A 77 -6.89 -6.49 8.33
C TRP A 77 -6.41 -7.89 8.00
N ASP A 78 -5.13 -8.11 8.13
CA ASP A 78 -4.54 -9.43 7.93
C ASP A 78 -4.44 -10.18 9.27
N TYR A 79 -4.59 -11.48 9.19
CA TYR A 79 -4.32 -12.40 10.29
C TYR A 79 -3.62 -13.65 9.79
N VAL A 80 -2.86 -14.27 10.66
CA VAL A 80 -2.25 -15.56 10.39
C VAL A 80 -3.27 -16.65 10.60
N SER A 81 -3.48 -17.48 9.60
CA SER A 81 -4.42 -18.58 9.64
C SER A 81 -3.69 -19.92 9.59
N ASN A 82 -4.05 -20.81 10.51
CA ASN A 82 -3.65 -22.21 10.45
C ASN A 82 -4.50 -23.04 9.48
N TYR A 83 -5.47 -22.40 8.84
CA TYR A 83 -6.36 -23.07 7.90
C TYR A 83 -5.60 -23.37 6.61
N VAL A 84 -5.15 -24.61 6.47
CA VAL A 84 -4.61 -25.14 5.22
C VAL A 84 -5.81 -25.31 4.27
N THR A 85 -6.11 -24.28 3.48
CA THR A 85 -6.99 -24.50 2.34
C THR A 85 -6.39 -25.61 1.47
N PRO A 86 -7.17 -26.65 1.14
CA PRO A 86 -6.69 -27.66 0.21
C PRO A 86 -6.17 -26.94 -1.03
N LYS A 87 -4.95 -27.25 -1.43
CA LYS A 87 -4.25 -26.59 -2.54
C LYS A 87 -5.14 -26.56 -3.78
N LYS A 88 -5.91 -25.48 -4.00
CA LYS A 88 -6.24 -25.11 -5.37
C LYS A 88 -4.90 -24.85 -6.04
N LYS A 89 -4.60 -25.57 -7.10
CA LYS A 89 -3.45 -25.32 -7.98
C LYS A 89 -3.53 -23.85 -8.45
N GLU A 90 -3.02 -22.94 -7.66
CA GLU A 90 -2.80 -21.58 -8.13
C GLU A 90 -1.69 -21.69 -9.16
N GLY A 91 -2.01 -21.36 -10.41
CA GLY A 91 -1.06 -21.32 -11.51
C GLY A 91 0.16 -20.51 -11.07
N GLY A 92 1.27 -21.19 -10.86
CA GLY A 92 2.43 -20.63 -10.20
C GLY A 92 3.09 -19.56 -11.06
N ILE A 93 3.38 -18.44 -10.46
CA ILE A 93 4.52 -17.64 -10.87
C ILE A 93 5.74 -18.39 -10.32
N LYS A 94 6.62 -18.85 -11.23
CA LYS A 94 7.96 -19.32 -10.89
C LYS A 94 8.80 -18.12 -10.47
N GLY A 95 8.66 -17.68 -9.26
CA GLY A 95 9.58 -16.87 -8.50
C GLY A 95 9.70 -17.55 -7.15
N GLU A 96 10.84 -17.50 -6.50
CA GLU A 96 11.00 -18.01 -5.16
C GLU A 96 10.03 -17.28 -4.22
N LEU A 97 8.78 -17.75 -4.20
CA LEU A 97 7.83 -17.41 -3.16
C LEU A 97 8.49 -17.87 -1.87
N LEU A 98 8.90 -16.91 -1.06
CA LEU A 98 9.29 -17.20 0.32
C LEU A 98 8.18 -18.08 0.90
N LYS A 99 8.49 -19.35 1.11
CA LYS A 99 7.58 -20.24 1.82
C LYS A 99 7.56 -19.74 3.27
N PHE A 100 6.51 -19.00 3.59
CA PHE A 100 6.18 -18.75 4.99
C PHE A 100 5.61 -20.05 5.56
N ASP A 101 5.99 -20.36 6.77
CA ASP A 101 5.48 -21.54 7.49
C ASP A 101 4.00 -21.35 7.90
N TYR A 102 3.39 -20.22 7.55
CA TYR A 102 1.99 -19.86 7.86
C TYR A 102 1.33 -19.12 6.69
N GLN A 103 0.02 -19.21 6.64
CA GLN A 103 -0.80 -18.52 5.63
C GLN A 103 -1.35 -17.22 6.20
N TRP A 104 -1.37 -16.19 5.35
CA TRP A 104 -2.03 -14.93 5.63
C TRP A 104 -3.43 -14.93 5.02
N SER A 105 -4.41 -14.58 5.83
CA SER A 105 -5.77 -14.29 5.41
C SER A 105 -6.07 -12.81 5.67
N THR A 106 -6.96 -12.22 4.87
CA THR A 106 -7.29 -10.80 4.97
C THR A 106 -8.79 -10.64 5.11
N TRP A 107 -9.22 -9.93 6.13
CA TRP A 107 -10.58 -9.44 6.25
C TRP A 107 -10.68 -8.06 5.60
N GLN A 108 -11.72 -7.90 4.78
CA GLN A 108 -12.11 -6.61 4.25
C GLN A 108 -13.29 -6.14 5.08
N LEU A 109 -13.07 -5.19 5.98
CA LEU A 109 -14.04 -4.83 7.02
C LEU A 109 -15.40 -4.39 6.47
N TRP A 110 -15.42 -3.77 5.28
CA TRP A 110 -16.68 -3.41 4.60
C TRP A 110 -17.53 -4.60 4.14
N GLN A 111 -17.02 -5.83 4.19
CA GLN A 111 -17.74 -7.05 3.79
C GLN A 111 -18.29 -7.84 4.99
N HIS A 112 -17.99 -7.42 6.22
CA HIS A 112 -18.23 -8.18 7.42
C HIS A 112 -18.94 -7.37 8.52
N ASP A 113 -20.08 -6.77 8.21
CA ASP A 113 -20.92 -6.04 9.19
C ASP A 113 -21.19 -6.84 10.48
N PHE A 114 -21.27 -8.17 10.37
CA PHE A 114 -21.58 -9.04 11.48
C PHE A 114 -20.51 -9.02 12.59
N PHE A 115 -19.23 -8.96 12.24
CA PHE A 115 -18.13 -8.96 13.22
C PHE A 115 -18.00 -7.64 13.96
N MET A 116 -18.54 -6.57 13.40
CA MET A 116 -18.32 -5.20 13.85
C MET A 116 -19.37 -4.74 14.85
N ARG A 117 -20.61 -5.25 14.71
CA ARG A 117 -21.73 -4.83 15.57
C ARG A 117 -21.67 -5.39 17.00
N ASP A 118 -20.96 -6.52 17.19
CA ASP A 118 -20.99 -7.27 18.45
C ASP A 118 -19.89 -6.86 19.45
N ARG A 119 -19.02 -5.88 19.13
CA ARG A 119 -17.81 -5.63 19.94
C ARG A 119 -17.53 -4.18 20.29
N ASP A 120 -18.46 -3.26 20.16
CA ASP A 120 -18.25 -1.82 20.42
C ASP A 120 -16.95 -1.26 19.81
N MET A 121 -16.50 -1.86 18.70
CA MET A 121 -15.23 -1.49 18.09
C MET A 121 -15.44 -0.33 17.12
N ASP A 122 -14.81 0.81 17.39
CA ASP A 122 -14.69 1.90 16.42
C ASP A 122 -13.73 1.50 15.29
N VAL A 123 -14.32 1.06 14.18
CA VAL A 123 -13.59 0.55 13.00
C VAL A 123 -12.70 1.61 12.37
N GLU A 124 -13.18 2.85 12.30
CA GLU A 124 -12.42 3.93 11.68
C GLU A 124 -11.19 4.23 12.53
N LEU A 125 -11.38 4.38 13.84
CA LEU A 125 -10.28 4.59 14.77
C LEU A 125 -9.28 3.43 14.71
N ALA A 126 -9.75 2.20 14.83
CA ALA A 126 -8.90 1.02 14.81
C ALA A 126 -8.14 0.88 13.48
N SER A 127 -8.79 1.21 12.35
CA SER A 127 -8.15 1.20 11.03
C SER A 127 -7.09 2.28 10.87
N ALA A 128 -7.35 3.50 11.39
CA ALA A 128 -6.40 4.61 11.37
C ALA A 128 -5.17 4.31 12.23
N VAL A 129 -5.38 3.91 13.49
CA VAL A 129 -4.30 3.53 14.42
C VAL A 129 -3.45 2.42 13.81
N LYS A 130 -4.09 1.39 13.26
CA LYS A 130 -3.41 0.26 12.66
C LYS A 130 -2.60 0.65 11.41
N LEU A 131 -3.14 1.51 10.56
CA LEU A 131 -2.43 2.02 9.39
C LEU A 131 -1.17 2.79 9.81
N TYR A 132 -1.30 3.75 10.72
CA TYR A 132 -0.14 4.53 11.20
C TYR A 132 0.90 3.65 11.88
N THR A 133 0.48 2.74 12.75
CA THR A 133 1.38 1.82 13.45
C THR A 133 2.15 0.93 12.47
N ASN A 134 1.48 0.43 11.43
CA ASN A 134 2.14 -0.36 10.39
C ASN A 134 3.19 0.45 9.61
N ILE A 135 2.83 1.68 9.19
CA ILE A 135 3.75 2.58 8.51
C ILE A 135 4.98 2.87 9.39
N LEU A 136 4.76 3.26 10.64
CA LEU A 136 5.82 3.60 11.59
C LEU A 136 6.71 2.40 11.91
N SER A 137 6.13 1.21 12.12
CA SER A 137 6.89 0.00 12.40
C SER A 137 7.88 -0.31 11.28
N LEU A 138 7.43 -0.25 10.03
CA LEU A 138 8.32 -0.50 8.90
C LEU A 138 9.30 0.67 8.69
N GLN A 139 8.86 1.93 8.84
CA GLN A 139 9.71 3.11 8.74
C GLN A 139 10.88 3.03 9.72
N TYR A 140 10.60 2.76 11.01
CA TYR A 140 11.65 2.68 12.03
C TYR A 140 12.58 1.50 11.80
N PHE A 141 12.07 0.35 11.37
CA PHE A 141 12.90 -0.77 10.97
C PHE A 141 13.89 -0.39 9.84
N LEU A 142 13.38 0.21 8.77
CA LEU A 142 14.21 0.61 7.63
C LEU A 142 15.22 1.69 8.01
N LYS A 143 14.83 2.68 8.80
CA LYS A 143 15.72 3.74 9.29
C LYS A 143 16.81 3.18 10.21
N TYR A 144 16.45 2.31 11.13
CA TYR A 144 17.43 1.70 12.06
C TYR A 144 18.52 0.92 11.31
N HIS A 145 18.13 0.19 10.27
CA HIS A 145 19.05 -0.56 9.43
C HIS A 145 19.67 0.27 8.29
N ARG A 146 19.36 1.56 8.21
CA ARG A 146 19.83 2.50 7.16
C ARG A 146 19.52 1.99 5.74
N ILE A 147 18.35 1.37 5.58
CA ILE A 147 17.87 0.87 4.30
C ILE A 147 17.09 2.00 3.62
N PRO A 148 17.50 2.46 2.42
CA PRO A 148 16.78 3.49 1.69
C PRO A 148 15.43 2.98 1.20
N TYR A 149 14.41 3.87 1.24
CA TYR A 149 13.05 3.47 0.90
C TYR A 149 12.20 4.62 0.35
N VAL A 150 11.10 4.25 -0.30
CA VAL A 150 9.98 5.13 -0.64
C VAL A 150 8.66 4.44 -0.29
N PHE A 151 7.77 5.19 0.36
CA PHE A 151 6.41 4.79 0.63
C PHE A 151 5.44 5.59 -0.25
N TYR A 152 4.29 5.02 -0.55
CA TYR A 152 3.18 5.69 -1.21
C TYR A 152 1.88 4.96 -0.92
N HIS A 153 0.74 5.61 -1.14
CA HIS A 153 -0.56 4.95 -1.07
C HIS A 153 -0.89 4.25 -2.40
N ALA A 154 -1.07 2.92 -2.36
CA ALA A 154 -1.58 2.17 -3.50
C ALA A 154 -3.09 2.36 -3.69
N LEU A 155 -3.80 2.45 -2.57
CA LEU A 155 -5.22 2.79 -2.48
C LEU A 155 -5.41 4.03 -1.62
N THR A 156 -6.49 4.75 -1.87
CA THR A 156 -6.88 5.93 -1.12
C THR A 156 -7.10 5.61 0.36
N ASN A 157 -6.60 6.48 1.21
CA ASN A 157 -6.80 6.43 2.65
C ASN A 157 -7.25 7.80 3.14
N ASP A 158 -8.34 7.85 3.89
CA ASP A 158 -8.58 8.96 4.78
C ASP A 158 -7.65 8.83 5.99
N LEU A 159 -6.98 9.92 6.33
CA LEU A 159 -5.93 9.94 7.35
C LEU A 159 -6.33 10.95 8.43
N PRO A 160 -7.25 10.58 9.34
CA PRO A 160 -7.71 11.49 10.38
C PRO A 160 -6.55 11.94 11.26
N GLU A 161 -6.57 13.21 11.66
CA GLU A 161 -5.53 13.81 12.51
C GLU A 161 -5.94 13.89 13.96
N THR A 162 -7.13 14.45 14.20
CA THR A 162 -7.55 14.81 15.54
C THR A 162 -8.95 14.34 15.88
N GLU A 163 -9.73 13.92 14.89
CA GLU A 163 -11.13 13.54 15.09
C GLU A 163 -11.49 12.29 14.28
N VAL A 164 -12.20 11.39 14.92
CA VAL A 164 -12.80 10.21 14.28
C VAL A 164 -14.23 10.08 14.80
N ASN A 165 -15.21 10.03 13.91
CA ASN A 165 -16.64 9.92 14.25
C ASN A 165 -17.13 10.99 15.26
N GLY A 166 -16.63 12.23 15.15
CA GLY A 166 -16.99 13.34 16.06
C GLY A 166 -16.30 13.29 17.42
N VAL A 167 -15.34 12.39 17.63
CA VAL A 167 -14.60 12.25 18.88
C VAL A 167 -13.15 12.71 18.68
N GLU A 168 -12.71 13.63 19.53
CA GLU A 168 -11.30 14.08 19.51
C GLU A 168 -10.32 12.94 19.81
N ARG A 169 -9.27 12.83 19.01
CA ARG A 169 -8.21 11.84 19.09
C ARG A 169 -6.83 12.46 18.86
N PRO A 170 -6.32 13.23 19.83
CA PRO A 170 -5.02 13.89 19.68
C PRO A 170 -3.86 12.90 19.54
N ASP A 171 -4.02 11.66 19.98
CA ASP A 171 -3.09 10.56 19.80
C ASP A 171 -2.87 10.19 18.34
N LEU A 172 -3.88 10.33 17.47
CA LEU A 172 -3.72 10.10 16.02
C LEU A 172 -2.76 11.11 15.39
N LYS A 173 -2.83 12.37 15.83
CA LYS A 173 -1.90 13.41 15.38
C LYS A 173 -0.47 13.06 15.76
N LEU A 174 -0.25 12.59 16.99
CA LEU A 174 1.08 12.18 17.44
C LEU A 174 1.66 11.06 16.55
N LEU A 175 0.85 10.06 16.19
CA LEU A 175 1.28 9.00 15.28
C LEU A 175 1.54 9.54 13.87
N LYS A 176 0.63 10.34 13.33
CA LYS A 176 0.74 10.90 11.98
C LYS A 176 1.97 11.78 11.82
N ASP A 177 2.30 12.59 12.83
CA ASP A 177 3.44 13.52 12.82
C ASP A 177 4.80 12.79 12.82
N GLN A 178 4.87 11.53 13.29
CA GLN A 178 6.08 10.73 13.25
C GLN A 178 6.38 10.13 11.87
N ILE A 179 5.43 10.18 10.94
CA ILE A 179 5.63 9.65 9.60
C ILE A 179 6.51 10.60 8.79
N ASP A 180 7.57 10.05 8.21
CA ASP A 180 8.58 10.80 7.46
C ASP A 180 8.10 11.15 6.04
N ARG A 181 7.62 12.40 5.88
CA ARG A 181 7.11 12.92 4.59
C ARG A 181 8.18 12.93 3.49
N LYS A 182 9.46 13.05 3.86
CA LYS A 182 10.56 13.00 2.88
C LYS A 182 10.59 11.67 2.14
N HIS A 183 10.19 10.58 2.81
CA HIS A 183 10.19 9.23 2.25
C HIS A 183 8.80 8.74 1.82
N PHE A 184 7.77 9.59 1.94
CA PHE A 184 6.40 9.22 1.61
C PHE A 184 5.85 10.11 0.49
N TYR A 185 5.66 9.54 -0.69
CA TYR A 185 5.09 10.25 -1.83
C TYR A 185 3.60 10.53 -1.64
N ASN A 186 3.19 11.80 -1.75
CA ASN A 186 1.81 12.26 -1.64
C ASN A 186 1.07 11.69 -0.41
N PHE A 187 1.64 11.91 0.77
CA PHE A 187 1.13 11.31 2.01
C PHE A 187 -0.25 11.84 2.41
N GLU A 188 -0.52 13.15 2.23
CA GLU A 188 -1.68 13.78 2.84
C GLU A 188 -3.01 13.29 2.25
N THR A 189 -4.09 13.38 3.04
CA THR A 189 -5.43 13.00 2.61
C THR A 189 -5.89 13.88 1.45
N SER A 190 -6.33 13.28 0.37
CA SER A 190 -6.93 13.99 -0.77
C SER A 190 -8.40 14.33 -0.48
N GLU A 191 -8.95 15.32 -1.18
CA GLU A 191 -10.38 15.61 -1.14
C GLU A 191 -11.21 14.38 -1.57
N PHE A 192 -10.74 13.67 -2.58
CA PHE A 192 -11.36 12.41 -3.01
C PHE A 192 -11.37 11.36 -1.89
N ALA A 193 -10.32 11.29 -1.06
CA ALA A 193 -10.31 10.35 0.06
C ALA A 193 -11.41 10.64 1.06
N LYS A 194 -11.59 11.90 1.43
CA LYS A 194 -12.66 12.36 2.33
C LYS A 194 -14.05 12.06 1.78
N GLU A 195 -14.27 12.41 0.52
CA GLU A 195 -15.52 12.15 -0.17
C GLU A 195 -15.82 10.65 -0.31
N ASN A 196 -14.78 9.83 -0.58
CA ASN A 196 -14.91 8.39 -0.70
C ASN A 196 -15.40 7.75 0.60
N VAL A 197 -14.85 8.16 1.73
CA VAL A 197 -15.31 7.71 3.05
C VAL A 197 -16.76 8.15 3.29
N GLN A 198 -17.08 9.41 3.00
CA GLN A 198 -18.45 9.92 3.17
C GLN A 198 -19.45 9.18 2.28
N MET A 199 -19.09 8.91 1.02
CA MET A 199 -19.96 8.16 0.12
C MET A 199 -20.18 6.70 0.53
N GLN A 200 -19.17 6.06 1.13
CA GLN A 200 -19.34 4.74 1.71
C GLN A 200 -20.31 4.77 2.89
N LYS A 201 -20.24 5.79 3.74
CA LYS A 201 -21.23 6.03 4.83
C LYS A 201 -22.65 6.24 4.29
N ASP A 202 -22.78 6.94 3.19
CA ASP A 202 -24.07 7.27 2.56
C ASP A 202 -24.60 6.16 1.64
N ASN A 203 -23.91 5.02 1.53
CA ASN A 203 -24.22 3.91 0.61
C ASN A 203 -24.36 4.34 -0.87
N ARG A 204 -23.64 5.38 -1.28
CA ARG A 204 -23.65 5.87 -2.67
C ARG A 204 -22.81 4.99 -3.62
N SER A 205 -23.16 5.00 -4.90
CA SER A 205 -22.56 4.17 -5.93
C SER A 205 -21.11 4.60 -6.25
N SER A 206 -20.22 3.62 -6.48
CA SER A 206 -18.84 3.83 -6.90
C SER A 206 -18.69 4.47 -8.31
N ALA A 207 -19.76 4.58 -9.10
CA ALA A 207 -19.71 5.18 -10.43
C ALA A 207 -19.44 6.70 -10.36
N ASP A 208 -19.95 7.37 -9.33
CA ASP A 208 -19.79 8.82 -9.14
C ASP A 208 -18.35 9.18 -8.74
N HIS A 209 -17.64 8.28 -8.08
CA HIS A 209 -16.25 8.48 -7.66
C HIS A 209 -15.27 8.81 -8.79
N LYS A 210 -15.46 8.19 -9.96
CA LYS A 210 -14.52 8.34 -11.09
C LYS A 210 -14.56 9.71 -11.74
N VAL A 211 -15.71 10.37 -11.66
CA VAL A 211 -15.89 11.72 -12.21
C VAL A 211 -15.19 12.73 -11.28
N GLN A 212 -15.29 12.56 -9.97
CA GLN A 212 -14.73 13.47 -8.98
C GLN A 212 -13.19 13.45 -8.98
N VAL A 213 -12.57 12.26 -9.05
CA VAL A 213 -11.10 12.13 -9.10
C VAL A 213 -10.51 12.91 -10.29
N ARG A 214 -11.24 13.00 -11.41
CA ARG A 214 -10.77 13.72 -12.60
C ARG A 214 -10.63 15.22 -12.40
N ASN A 215 -11.36 15.79 -11.46
CA ASN A 215 -11.43 17.23 -11.20
C ASN A 215 -10.52 17.71 -10.06
N THR A 216 -9.82 16.80 -9.36
CA THR A 216 -8.90 17.17 -8.29
C THR A 216 -7.49 17.43 -8.80
N ASP A 217 -6.83 18.47 -8.32
CA ASP A 217 -5.44 18.78 -8.68
C ASP A 217 -4.46 17.85 -7.93
N TYR A 218 -4.73 17.59 -6.67
CA TYR A 218 -3.92 16.70 -5.84
C TYR A 218 -4.47 15.26 -5.87
N VAL A 219 -3.59 14.29 -6.04
CA VAL A 219 -3.90 12.86 -5.94
C VAL A 219 -3.01 12.22 -4.90
N GLN A 220 -3.62 11.51 -3.95
CA GLN A 220 -2.92 10.84 -2.88
C GLN A 220 -2.32 9.51 -3.34
N SER A 221 -3.06 8.73 -4.09
CA SER A 221 -2.79 7.31 -4.31
C SER A 221 -2.55 6.96 -5.78
N HIS A 222 -1.91 5.81 -6.00
CA HIS A 222 -1.80 5.21 -7.33
C HIS A 222 -3.17 4.98 -7.99
N PHE A 223 -4.16 4.59 -7.20
CA PHE A 223 -5.54 4.45 -7.68
C PHE A 223 -6.10 5.78 -8.22
N GLU A 224 -6.03 6.85 -7.43
CA GLU A 224 -6.52 8.18 -7.84
C GLU A 224 -5.81 8.69 -9.08
N PHE A 225 -4.48 8.55 -9.12
CA PHE A 225 -3.69 8.94 -10.28
C PHE A 225 -4.16 8.25 -11.55
N CYS A 226 -4.35 6.93 -11.51
CA CYS A 226 -4.83 6.19 -12.66
C CYS A 226 -6.27 6.53 -13.03
N ALA A 227 -7.14 6.73 -12.05
CA ALA A 227 -8.54 7.11 -12.27
C ALA A 227 -8.64 8.51 -12.91
N LYS A 228 -7.87 9.49 -12.40
CA LYS A 228 -7.81 10.85 -12.93
C LYS A 228 -7.46 10.89 -14.43
N HIS A 229 -6.50 10.06 -14.84
CA HIS A 229 -6.01 10.05 -16.23
C HIS A 229 -6.70 9.01 -17.13
N GLY A 230 -7.66 8.24 -16.62
CA GLY A 230 -8.29 7.15 -17.36
C GLY A 230 -7.36 5.97 -17.64
N TRP A 231 -6.28 5.81 -16.87
CA TRP A 231 -5.29 4.73 -17.02
C TRP A 231 -5.61 3.51 -16.14
N THR A 232 -6.88 3.20 -16.03
CA THR A 232 -7.37 1.97 -15.41
C THR A 232 -7.58 0.89 -16.47
N LYS A 233 -7.67 -0.37 -16.07
CA LYS A 233 -7.90 -1.49 -17.00
C LYS A 233 -9.21 -1.38 -17.75
N SER A 234 -10.26 -0.95 -17.07
CA SER A 234 -11.57 -0.68 -17.65
C SER A 234 -12.39 0.25 -16.75
N VAL A 235 -13.53 0.68 -17.20
CA VAL A 235 -14.46 1.50 -16.39
C VAL A 235 -14.88 0.78 -15.11
N ASN A 236 -14.99 -0.54 -15.15
CA ASN A 236 -15.41 -1.36 -14.02
C ASN A 236 -14.27 -2.01 -13.23
N ASP A 237 -13.03 -1.91 -13.71
CA ASP A 237 -11.83 -2.41 -13.02
C ASP A 237 -10.87 -1.26 -12.76
N GLY A 238 -10.93 -0.68 -11.55
CA GLY A 238 -10.08 0.43 -11.11
C GLY A 238 -8.59 0.12 -10.98
N HIS A 239 -8.17 -1.12 -11.24
CA HIS A 239 -6.75 -1.46 -11.23
C HIS A 239 -6.00 -0.74 -12.36
N PRO A 240 -4.76 -0.33 -12.14
CA PRO A 240 -3.95 0.34 -13.17
C PRO A 240 -3.81 -0.48 -14.43
N SER A 241 -3.87 0.18 -15.59
CA SER A 241 -3.40 -0.34 -16.87
C SER A 241 -1.86 -0.38 -16.89
N GLU A 242 -1.28 -0.91 -17.96
CA GLU A 242 0.17 -0.86 -18.18
C GLU A 242 0.68 0.60 -18.17
N THR A 243 0.02 1.48 -18.89
CA THR A 243 0.34 2.92 -18.89
C THR A 243 0.26 3.51 -17.49
N GLY A 244 -0.80 3.18 -16.71
CA GLY A 244 -0.95 3.65 -15.33
C GLY A 244 0.21 3.22 -14.43
N HIS A 245 0.66 1.98 -14.56
CA HIS A 245 1.84 1.50 -13.82
C HIS A 245 3.13 2.22 -14.23
N HIS A 246 3.37 2.40 -15.52
CA HIS A 246 4.58 3.06 -16.02
C HIS A 246 4.63 4.53 -15.59
N ARG A 247 3.55 5.27 -15.77
CA ARG A 247 3.48 6.69 -15.40
C ARG A 247 3.61 6.90 -13.89
N TRP A 248 3.01 6.02 -13.07
CA TRP A 248 3.19 6.07 -11.63
C TRP A 248 4.64 5.81 -11.22
N ALA A 249 5.30 4.85 -11.85
CA ALA A 249 6.72 4.58 -11.61
C ALA A 249 7.61 5.78 -11.95
N GLU A 250 7.31 6.52 -13.02
CA GLU A 250 8.01 7.76 -13.39
C GLU A 250 7.84 8.85 -12.31
N GLN A 251 6.62 9.01 -11.74
CA GLN A 251 6.38 9.94 -10.64
C GLN A 251 7.19 9.54 -9.39
N LEU A 252 7.16 8.27 -9.01
CA LEU A 252 7.94 7.77 -7.88
C LEU A 252 9.46 7.93 -8.11
N HIS A 253 9.93 7.66 -9.32
CA HIS A 253 11.34 7.82 -9.65
C HIS A 253 11.79 9.30 -9.56
N LYS A 254 10.96 10.22 -10.08
CA LYS A 254 11.21 11.66 -9.93
C LYS A 254 11.29 12.04 -8.46
N PHE A 255 10.32 11.60 -7.65
CA PHE A 255 10.30 11.87 -6.20
C PHE A 255 11.54 11.32 -5.49
N VAL A 256 11.95 10.09 -5.80
CA VAL A 256 13.16 9.47 -5.25
C VAL A 256 14.40 10.29 -5.55
N LYS A 257 14.52 10.79 -6.79
CA LYS A 257 15.63 11.65 -7.21
C LYS A 257 15.61 13.02 -6.54
N ASP A 258 14.48 13.70 -6.56
CA ASP A 258 14.32 15.05 -6.00
C ASP A 258 14.63 15.08 -4.49
N ASN A 259 14.31 14.01 -3.78
CA ASN A 259 14.54 13.86 -2.34
C ASN A 259 15.85 13.13 -2.00
N GLN A 260 16.65 12.74 -2.99
CA GLN A 260 17.92 12.02 -2.81
C GLN A 260 17.76 10.75 -1.93
N LEU A 261 16.71 9.96 -2.18
CA LEU A 261 16.40 8.78 -1.38
C LEU A 261 17.18 7.53 -1.79
N CYS A 262 17.80 7.55 -2.95
CA CYS A 262 18.63 6.47 -3.46
C CYS A 262 20.03 7.01 -3.69
N PRO A 263 21.09 6.38 -3.12
CA PRO A 263 22.48 6.79 -3.33
C PRO A 263 22.96 6.59 -4.77
#